data_330c68ba354a12cad627b9638f94795e
#
_entry.id   330c68ba354a12cad627b9638f94795e
#
_cell.length_a   1.000
_cell.length_b   1.000
_cell.length_c   1.000
_cell.angle_alpha   90.00
_cell.angle_beta   90.00
_cell.angle_gamma   90.00
#
_symmetry.space_group_name_H-M   'P 1'
#
loop_
_entity.id
_entity.type
_entity.pdbx_description
1 polymer ?
#
loop_
_entity_poly.entity_id
_entity_poly.type
_entity_poly.pdbx_seq_one_letter_code
_entity_poly.pdbx_strand_id
1 'polypeptide(L)'
;MALRRDRDTRPDRTRPGVVAVARAAGVSPSTVSNAFNRPERLSPALRERVLRAAAQLGYGGPDPAARSLRSGRAGAIAVVFRRSLAVALEDPGTTELVRGMAEAIGPQALGLVLVPGPEEHSSSGPAVRNAAADGLIVYSMPSDDPLFEATRQRRLPTVVVDSPALTDVATLPEATSSAGLHFVGIDDQAAAETAVAHLLGLGHRSVAILSFGLSAYAEAGPATARDQAEATASVSRARLQGCARAMAAAGLDWSRVPIEQAPIHNIEAARIRAHALLERAPDVTALFAFSDTLALGARLAARERGLSLPGDLSIVGFDDTAPDGEGLTTVHQPLRDKGRIAGERLLGALKEDPSPSGSELLPTRLVIRGSTAPPGAHHR
;
A
#
# COMPACT_ATOMS: atom_id res chain seq x y z
N MET A 1 -15.19 -21.15 -58.51
CA MET A 1 -14.67 -19.76 -58.66
C MET A 1 -14.17 -19.32 -57.29
N ALA A 2 -12.90 -19.50 -57.06
CA ALA A 2 -12.25 -19.35 -55.75
C ALA A 2 -11.66 -17.91 -55.65
N LEU A 3 -12.19 -17.15 -54.70
CA LEU A 3 -11.66 -15.82 -54.38
C LEU A 3 -10.33 -15.98 -53.61
N ARG A 4 -9.20 -15.68 -54.26
CA ARG A 4 -7.91 -15.48 -53.63
C ARG A 4 -8.01 -14.31 -52.63
N ARG A 5 -7.80 -14.57 -51.36
CA ARG A 5 -7.55 -13.53 -50.34
C ARG A 5 -6.17 -12.97 -50.58
N ASP A 6 -6.11 -11.74 -51.02
CA ASP A 6 -4.90 -10.92 -51.04
C ASP A 6 -4.32 -10.84 -49.62
N ARG A 7 -3.10 -11.30 -49.44
CA ARG A 7 -2.34 -11.07 -48.21
C ARG A 7 -1.89 -9.61 -48.24
N ASP A 8 -2.49 -8.81 -47.39
CA ASP A 8 -2.13 -7.43 -47.07
C ASP A 8 -0.65 -7.43 -46.58
N THR A 9 0.27 -7.19 -47.48
CA THR A 9 1.69 -6.98 -47.20
C THR A 9 1.85 -5.54 -46.67
N ARG A 10 1.56 -5.31 -45.39
CA ARG A 10 2.05 -4.12 -44.70
C ARG A 10 3.59 -4.17 -44.74
N PRO A 11 4.27 -3.12 -45.20
CA PRO A 11 5.72 -3.06 -45.15
C PRO A 11 6.17 -3.12 -43.70
N ASP A 12 6.92 -4.16 -43.35
CA ASP A 12 7.61 -4.31 -42.08
C ASP A 12 8.58 -3.10 -41.94
N ARG A 13 8.14 -2.05 -41.26
CA ARG A 13 8.99 -0.95 -40.83
C ARG A 13 9.85 -1.47 -39.68
N THR A 14 10.85 -2.29 -40.01
CA THR A 14 11.89 -2.67 -39.06
C THR A 14 12.55 -1.38 -38.57
N ARG A 15 12.27 -1.00 -37.33
CA ARG A 15 12.98 0.11 -36.67
C ARG A 15 14.46 -0.17 -36.77
N PRO A 16 15.30 0.83 -37.18
CA PRO A 16 16.72 0.61 -37.31
C PRO A 16 17.29 0.12 -35.98
N GLY A 17 17.96 -1.03 -36.00
CA GLY A 17 18.54 -1.65 -34.81
C GLY A 17 19.94 -1.10 -34.50
N VAL A 18 20.47 -1.50 -33.35
CA VAL A 18 21.83 -1.14 -32.87
C VAL A 18 22.92 -1.40 -33.93
N VAL A 19 22.75 -2.45 -34.76
CA VAL A 19 23.70 -2.82 -35.83
C VAL A 19 23.73 -1.77 -36.95
N ALA A 20 22.58 -1.21 -37.32
CA ALA A 20 22.51 -0.16 -38.34
C ALA A 20 23.23 1.12 -37.87
N VAL A 21 23.03 1.52 -36.62
CA VAL A 21 23.72 2.66 -36.02
C VAL A 21 25.23 2.41 -35.91
N ALA A 22 25.63 1.22 -35.51
CA ALA A 22 27.04 0.82 -35.43
C ALA A 22 27.75 0.95 -36.79
N ARG A 23 27.10 0.51 -37.86
CA ARG A 23 27.61 0.64 -39.25
C ARG A 23 27.69 2.11 -39.65
N ALA A 24 26.64 2.90 -39.41
CA ALA A 24 26.62 4.32 -39.78
C ALA A 24 27.65 5.15 -39.00
N ALA A 25 27.89 4.83 -37.74
CA ALA A 25 28.88 5.52 -36.90
C ALA A 25 30.31 4.97 -37.04
N GLY A 26 30.53 3.87 -37.79
CA GLY A 26 31.84 3.23 -37.90
C GLY A 26 32.38 2.65 -36.59
N VAL A 27 31.52 2.03 -35.79
CA VAL A 27 31.85 1.50 -34.45
C VAL A 27 31.23 0.12 -34.23
N SER A 28 31.58 -0.54 -33.13
CA SER A 28 30.95 -1.81 -32.73
C SER A 28 29.55 -1.60 -32.16
N PRO A 29 28.64 -2.60 -32.21
CA PRO A 29 27.35 -2.55 -31.54
C PRO A 29 27.46 -2.33 -30.02
N SER A 30 28.52 -2.81 -29.37
CA SER A 30 28.80 -2.57 -27.96
C SER A 30 29.13 -1.09 -27.68
N THR A 31 29.85 -0.42 -28.61
CA THR A 31 30.12 1.03 -28.52
C THR A 31 28.83 1.83 -28.61
N VAL A 32 27.91 1.46 -29.51
CA VAL A 32 26.57 2.08 -29.58
C VAL A 32 25.82 1.89 -28.27
N SER A 33 25.78 0.68 -27.74
CA SER A 33 25.14 0.40 -26.45
C SER A 33 25.75 1.23 -25.32
N ASN A 34 27.07 1.38 -25.28
CA ASN A 34 27.74 2.21 -24.27
C ASN A 34 27.43 3.70 -24.42
N ALA A 35 27.24 4.23 -25.63
CA ALA A 35 26.89 5.62 -25.85
C ALA A 35 25.57 6.02 -25.17
N PHE A 36 24.63 5.09 -25.04
CA PHE A 36 23.33 5.29 -24.36
C PHE A 36 23.37 4.91 -22.88
N ASN A 37 24.03 3.80 -22.51
CA ASN A 37 23.91 3.20 -21.17
C ASN A 37 25.10 3.48 -20.23
N ARG A 38 26.28 3.78 -20.80
CA ARG A 38 27.55 3.99 -20.06
C ARG A 38 28.38 5.07 -20.73
N PRO A 39 27.87 6.32 -20.81
CA PRO A 39 28.52 7.39 -21.54
C PRO A 39 29.93 7.71 -21.03
N GLU A 40 30.18 7.46 -19.75
CA GLU A 40 31.48 7.64 -19.11
C GLU A 40 32.60 6.72 -19.66
N ARG A 41 32.23 5.66 -20.40
CA ARG A 41 33.20 4.76 -21.05
C ARG A 41 33.65 5.19 -22.43
N LEU A 42 33.13 6.33 -22.93
CA LEU A 42 33.42 6.83 -24.26
C LEU A 42 33.96 8.26 -24.17
N SER A 43 34.83 8.61 -25.13
CA SER A 43 35.20 9.99 -25.28
C SER A 43 33.98 10.84 -25.74
N PRO A 44 33.87 12.13 -25.34
CA PRO A 44 32.75 12.99 -25.73
C PRO A 44 32.53 13.03 -27.25
N ALA A 45 33.61 13.12 -28.02
CA ALA A 45 33.56 13.12 -29.49
C ALA A 45 33.03 11.82 -30.11
N LEU A 46 33.40 10.68 -29.54
CA LEU A 46 32.91 9.37 -29.99
C LEU A 46 31.42 9.20 -29.64
N ARG A 47 31.03 9.58 -28.46
CA ARG A 47 29.62 9.56 -28.01
C ARG A 47 28.75 10.43 -28.93
N GLU A 48 29.17 11.65 -29.21
CA GLU A 48 28.43 12.56 -30.10
C GLU A 48 28.28 12.02 -31.52
N ARG A 49 29.32 11.39 -32.08
CA ARG A 49 29.26 10.73 -33.38
C ARG A 49 28.22 9.62 -33.42
N VAL A 50 28.17 8.79 -32.38
CA VAL A 50 27.19 7.72 -32.29
C VAL A 50 25.78 8.25 -32.14
N LEU A 51 25.56 9.25 -31.27
CA LEU A 51 24.23 9.84 -31.06
C LEU A 51 23.72 10.57 -32.32
N ARG A 52 24.58 11.23 -33.08
CA ARG A 52 24.23 11.84 -34.41
C ARG A 52 23.79 10.75 -35.40
N ALA A 53 24.53 9.66 -35.54
CA ALA A 53 24.15 8.55 -36.41
C ALA A 53 22.84 7.90 -36.00
N ALA A 54 22.61 7.75 -34.69
CA ALA A 54 21.35 7.26 -34.14
C ALA A 54 20.16 8.15 -34.48
N ALA A 55 20.31 9.49 -34.29
CA ALA A 55 19.29 10.47 -34.63
C ALA A 55 18.95 10.47 -36.12
N GLN A 56 19.95 10.42 -37.00
CA GLN A 56 19.76 10.37 -38.47
C GLN A 56 18.97 9.11 -38.90
N LEU A 57 19.13 7.99 -38.20
CA LEU A 57 18.41 6.73 -38.46
C LEU A 57 17.08 6.62 -37.71
N GLY A 58 16.70 7.60 -36.88
CA GLY A 58 15.52 7.50 -36.03
C GLY A 58 15.63 6.44 -34.92
N TYR A 59 16.87 6.09 -34.51
CA TYR A 59 17.11 5.11 -33.46
C TYR A 59 17.08 5.79 -32.09
N GLY A 60 16.04 5.50 -31.29
CA GLY A 60 15.85 6.10 -29.96
C GLY A 60 16.67 5.46 -28.83
N GLY A 61 17.56 4.51 -29.13
CA GLY A 61 18.35 3.79 -28.15
C GLY A 61 18.07 2.28 -28.12
N PRO A 62 18.81 1.53 -27.30
CA PRO A 62 18.60 0.09 -27.13
C PRO A 62 17.17 -0.21 -26.66
N ASP A 63 16.53 -1.19 -27.31
CA ASP A 63 15.20 -1.65 -26.94
C ASP A 63 15.20 -2.14 -25.48
N PRO A 64 14.36 -1.56 -24.60
CA PRO A 64 14.25 -2.00 -23.21
C PRO A 64 13.89 -3.48 -23.05
N ALA A 65 13.01 -4.02 -23.92
CA ALA A 65 12.63 -5.42 -23.89
C ALA A 65 13.81 -6.34 -24.25
N ALA A 66 14.57 -6.01 -25.30
CA ALA A 66 15.78 -6.74 -25.67
C ALA A 66 16.88 -6.63 -24.59
N ARG A 67 16.95 -5.52 -23.89
CA ARG A 67 17.86 -5.35 -22.75
C ARG A 67 17.45 -6.23 -21.58
N SER A 68 16.17 -6.25 -21.21
CA SER A 68 15.61 -7.08 -20.13
C SER A 68 15.86 -8.57 -20.41
N LEU A 69 15.58 -9.05 -21.61
CA LEU A 69 15.84 -10.42 -22.02
C LEU A 69 17.32 -10.83 -21.91
N ARG A 70 18.24 -9.90 -22.24
CA ARG A 70 19.68 -10.16 -22.20
C ARG A 70 20.26 -10.10 -20.79
N SER A 71 19.77 -9.17 -19.96
CA SER A 71 20.25 -8.96 -18.58
C SER A 71 19.53 -9.86 -17.57
N GLY A 72 18.39 -10.43 -17.92
CA GLY A 72 17.50 -11.13 -16.98
C GLY A 72 16.83 -10.18 -15.97
N ARG A 73 16.93 -8.85 -16.17
CA ARG A 73 16.39 -7.83 -15.25
C ARG A 73 15.37 -6.95 -15.95
N ALA A 74 14.24 -6.72 -15.28
CA ALA A 74 13.18 -5.82 -15.77
C ALA A 74 13.57 -4.35 -15.67
N GLY A 75 14.41 -3.99 -14.69
CA GLY A 75 14.76 -2.61 -14.38
C GLY A 75 13.62 -1.85 -13.68
N ALA A 76 12.77 -2.56 -12.96
CA ALA A 76 11.63 -1.99 -12.26
C ALA A 76 11.31 -2.75 -10.97
N ILE A 77 10.65 -2.08 -10.04
CA ILE A 77 10.06 -2.62 -8.83
C ILE A 77 8.56 -2.50 -8.95
N ALA A 78 7.81 -3.55 -8.60
CA ALA A 78 6.37 -3.51 -8.59
C ALA A 78 5.82 -3.32 -7.17
N VAL A 79 4.86 -2.41 -7.02
CA VAL A 79 4.05 -2.24 -5.81
C VAL A 79 2.68 -2.83 -6.07
N VAL A 80 2.31 -3.82 -5.26
CA VAL A 80 1.05 -4.56 -5.40
C VAL A 80 0.02 -3.99 -4.43
N PHE A 81 -1.07 -3.47 -4.97
CA PHE A 81 -2.20 -2.96 -4.22
C PHE A 81 -3.36 -3.96 -4.23
N ARG A 82 -4.06 -4.03 -3.12
CA ARG A 82 -5.26 -4.88 -3.01
C ARG A 82 -6.45 -4.37 -3.83
N ARG A 83 -6.49 -3.07 -4.14
CA ARG A 83 -7.60 -2.42 -4.84
C ARG A 83 -7.17 -1.84 -6.17
N SER A 84 -8.14 -1.40 -6.98
CA SER A 84 -7.83 -0.61 -8.18
C SER A 84 -6.99 0.62 -7.81
N LEU A 85 -6.15 1.07 -8.75
CA LEU A 85 -5.26 2.20 -8.48
C LEU A 85 -6.04 3.50 -8.23
N ALA A 86 -7.20 3.67 -8.88
CA ALA A 86 -8.05 4.82 -8.65
C ALA A 86 -8.43 4.93 -7.16
N VAL A 87 -8.91 3.83 -6.58
CA VAL A 87 -9.30 3.77 -5.17
C VAL A 87 -8.08 3.85 -4.23
N ALA A 88 -6.98 3.16 -4.57
CA ALA A 88 -5.79 3.15 -3.71
C ALA A 88 -5.13 4.53 -3.60
N LEU A 89 -5.12 5.32 -4.68
CA LEU A 89 -4.48 6.63 -4.71
C LEU A 89 -5.39 7.78 -4.24
N GLU A 90 -6.67 7.53 -3.98
CA GLU A 90 -7.55 8.47 -3.27
C GLU A 90 -7.16 8.59 -1.79
N ASP A 91 -6.54 7.55 -1.22
CA ASP A 91 -6.08 7.56 0.15
C ASP A 91 -4.76 8.35 0.30
N PRO A 92 -4.75 9.44 1.10
CA PRO A 92 -3.54 10.23 1.33
C PRO A 92 -2.39 9.42 1.93
N GLY A 93 -2.72 8.44 2.79
CA GLY A 93 -1.73 7.55 3.40
C GLY A 93 -0.99 6.70 2.38
N THR A 94 -1.72 6.12 1.44
CA THR A 94 -1.15 5.38 0.31
C THR A 94 -0.26 6.28 -0.55
N THR A 95 -0.67 7.52 -0.78
CA THR A 95 0.10 8.48 -1.59
C THR A 95 1.44 8.84 -0.93
N GLU A 96 1.47 9.09 0.39
CA GLU A 96 2.71 9.35 1.13
C GLU A 96 3.64 8.13 1.14
N LEU A 97 3.10 6.93 1.28
CA LEU A 97 3.86 5.68 1.20
C LEU A 97 4.54 5.53 -0.17
N VAL A 98 3.79 5.71 -1.26
CA VAL A 98 4.32 5.62 -2.64
C VAL A 98 5.37 6.70 -2.89
N ARG A 99 5.19 7.91 -2.36
CA ARG A 99 6.17 8.99 -2.43
C ARG A 99 7.49 8.58 -1.78
N GLY A 100 7.45 8.00 -0.58
CA GLY A 100 8.64 7.48 0.10
C GLY A 100 9.34 6.38 -0.71
N MET A 101 8.59 5.45 -1.30
CA MET A 101 9.15 4.43 -2.19
C MET A 101 9.86 5.05 -3.39
N ALA A 102 9.24 6.05 -4.04
CA ALA A 102 9.80 6.74 -5.19
C ALA A 102 11.11 7.47 -4.84
N GLU A 103 11.22 8.04 -3.63
CA GLU A 103 12.45 8.68 -3.14
C GLU A 103 13.62 7.71 -3.00
N ALA A 104 13.35 6.50 -2.52
CA ALA A 104 14.38 5.47 -2.40
C ALA A 104 14.80 4.88 -3.75
N ILE A 105 13.84 4.64 -4.63
CA ILE A 105 14.00 3.89 -5.89
C ILE A 105 14.51 4.79 -7.03
N GLY A 106 14.02 6.03 -7.10
CA GLY A 106 14.31 6.95 -8.21
C GLY A 106 15.82 7.17 -8.49
N PRO A 107 16.68 7.37 -7.47
CA PRO A 107 18.11 7.54 -7.68
C PRO A 107 18.82 6.33 -8.30
N GLN A 108 18.20 5.16 -8.27
CA GLN A 108 18.76 3.91 -8.84
C GLN A 108 18.40 3.72 -10.32
N ALA A 109 17.73 4.68 -10.95
CA ALA A 109 17.24 4.59 -12.33
C ALA A 109 16.33 3.35 -12.58
N LEU A 110 15.62 2.89 -11.54
CA LEU A 110 14.62 1.84 -11.62
C LEU A 110 13.23 2.45 -11.82
N GLY A 111 12.38 1.78 -12.61
CA GLY A 111 10.97 2.11 -12.71
C GLY A 111 10.18 1.66 -11.49
N LEU A 112 9.12 2.40 -11.14
CA LEU A 112 8.12 1.97 -10.16
C LEU A 112 6.85 1.59 -10.93
N VAL A 113 6.46 0.31 -10.85
CA VAL A 113 5.28 -0.25 -11.52
C VAL A 113 4.19 -0.44 -10.46
N LEU A 114 3.08 0.28 -10.59
CA LEU A 114 1.93 0.12 -9.72
C LEU A 114 1.03 -0.99 -10.27
N VAL A 115 0.87 -2.07 -9.52
CA VAL A 115 0.06 -3.23 -9.90
C VAL A 115 -1.27 -3.16 -9.18
N PRO A 116 -2.38 -2.95 -9.91
CA PRO A 116 -3.70 -2.86 -9.29
C PRO A 116 -4.16 -4.22 -8.76
N GLY A 117 -4.94 -4.18 -7.69
CA GLY A 117 -5.84 -5.25 -7.32
C GLY A 117 -7.02 -5.37 -8.30
N PRO A 118 -7.90 -6.36 -8.09
CA PRO A 118 -9.06 -6.57 -8.95
C PRO A 118 -10.05 -5.42 -8.83
N GLU A 119 -10.71 -5.12 -9.93
CA GLU A 119 -12.04 -4.52 -9.88
C GLU A 119 -13.04 -5.59 -9.42
N GLU A 120 -14.17 -5.17 -8.88
CA GLU A 120 -15.24 -6.09 -8.46
C GLU A 120 -15.51 -7.12 -9.56
N HIS A 121 -15.39 -8.42 -9.22
CA HIS A 121 -15.62 -9.58 -10.09
C HIS A 121 -14.51 -9.96 -11.10
N SER A 122 -13.31 -9.35 -11.05
CA SER A 122 -12.19 -9.78 -11.91
C SER A 122 -11.14 -10.60 -11.14
N SER A 123 -10.42 -11.49 -11.85
CA SER A 123 -9.31 -12.24 -11.25
C SER A 123 -8.03 -11.41 -11.28
N SER A 124 -7.46 -11.15 -10.13
CA SER A 124 -6.28 -10.28 -9.94
C SER A 124 -4.93 -10.93 -10.23
N GLY A 125 -4.89 -12.25 -10.26
CA GLY A 125 -3.64 -12.99 -10.45
C GLY A 125 -2.83 -12.65 -11.70
N PRO A 126 -3.46 -12.39 -12.89
CA PRO A 126 -2.72 -12.06 -14.09
C PRO A 126 -1.89 -10.78 -14.02
N ALA A 127 -2.38 -9.72 -13.35
CA ALA A 127 -1.66 -8.46 -13.24
C ALA A 127 -0.33 -8.63 -12.50
N VAL A 128 -0.35 -9.32 -11.36
CA VAL A 128 0.85 -9.62 -10.57
C VAL A 128 1.80 -10.55 -11.33
N ARG A 129 1.26 -11.62 -11.98
CA ARG A 129 2.09 -12.58 -12.73
C ARG A 129 2.81 -11.95 -13.91
N ASN A 130 2.17 -10.98 -14.58
CA ASN A 130 2.67 -10.35 -15.80
C ASN A 130 3.48 -9.07 -15.54
N ALA A 131 3.50 -8.55 -14.31
CA ALA A 131 4.27 -7.37 -13.97
C ALA A 131 5.76 -7.58 -14.23
N ALA A 132 6.35 -6.78 -15.12
CA ALA A 132 7.79 -6.81 -15.37
C ALA A 132 8.48 -6.09 -14.21
N ALA A 133 9.01 -6.86 -13.25
CA ALA A 133 9.68 -6.35 -12.06
C ALA A 133 10.77 -7.31 -11.58
N ASP A 134 11.80 -6.74 -10.96
CA ASP A 134 12.91 -7.45 -10.35
C ASP A 134 12.62 -7.79 -8.87
N GLY A 135 11.73 -7.05 -8.24
CA GLY A 135 11.29 -7.24 -6.86
C GLY A 135 9.90 -6.66 -6.63
N LEU A 136 9.29 -7.01 -5.51
CA LEU A 136 7.91 -6.70 -5.19
C LEU A 136 7.81 -5.99 -3.83
N ILE A 137 6.92 -5.00 -3.73
CA ILE A 137 6.45 -4.45 -2.46
C ILE A 137 4.95 -4.75 -2.37
N VAL A 138 4.53 -5.40 -1.29
CA VAL A 138 3.12 -5.70 -1.00
C VAL A 138 2.66 -4.76 0.10
N TYR A 139 1.56 -4.05 -0.13
CA TYR A 139 1.05 -3.08 0.83
C TYR A 139 -0.32 -3.48 1.37
N SER A 140 -0.39 -3.58 2.70
CA SER A 140 -1.62 -3.71 3.50
C SER A 140 -2.62 -4.75 2.96
N MET A 141 -2.17 -5.98 2.82
CA MET A 141 -2.93 -7.08 2.23
C MET A 141 -3.22 -8.16 3.28
N PRO A 142 -4.45 -8.68 3.41
CA PRO A 142 -4.72 -9.85 4.25
C PRO A 142 -3.93 -11.08 3.81
N SER A 143 -3.62 -11.98 4.75
CA SER A 143 -2.85 -13.19 4.44
C SER A 143 -3.63 -14.21 3.59
N ASP A 144 -4.94 -14.14 3.58
CA ASP A 144 -5.86 -14.96 2.76
C ASP A 144 -6.20 -14.33 1.41
N ASP A 145 -5.58 -13.19 1.04
CA ASP A 145 -5.83 -12.54 -0.24
C ASP A 145 -5.15 -13.31 -1.38
N PRO A 146 -5.89 -13.68 -2.45
CA PRO A 146 -5.33 -14.37 -3.61
C PRO A 146 -4.18 -13.63 -4.31
N LEU A 147 -4.13 -12.29 -4.21
CA LEU A 147 -3.01 -11.50 -4.72
C LEU A 147 -1.72 -11.75 -3.96
N PHE A 148 -1.82 -11.92 -2.64
CA PHE A 148 -0.65 -12.24 -1.83
C PHE A 148 -0.05 -13.58 -2.25
N GLU A 149 -0.90 -14.60 -2.47
CA GLU A 149 -0.44 -15.89 -2.98
C GLU A 149 0.17 -15.76 -4.39
N ALA A 150 -0.45 -15.01 -5.31
CA ALA A 150 0.13 -14.75 -6.62
C ALA A 150 1.49 -14.03 -6.54
N THR A 151 1.69 -13.17 -5.54
CA THR A 151 2.97 -12.50 -5.27
C THR A 151 4.03 -13.51 -4.81
N ARG A 152 3.70 -14.40 -3.88
CA ARG A 152 4.60 -15.45 -3.39
C ARG A 152 5.05 -16.40 -4.51
N GLN A 153 4.15 -16.75 -5.41
CA GLN A 153 4.45 -17.62 -6.57
C GLN A 153 5.51 -17.03 -7.52
N ARG A 154 5.70 -15.71 -7.51
CA ARG A 154 6.74 -15.05 -8.30
C ARG A 154 8.17 -15.38 -7.83
N ARG A 155 8.35 -15.74 -6.58
CA ARG A 155 9.67 -16.04 -5.97
C ARG A 155 10.69 -14.91 -6.16
N LEU A 156 10.23 -13.67 -6.24
CA LEU A 156 11.06 -12.48 -6.28
C LEU A 156 11.35 -11.96 -4.88
N PRO A 157 12.46 -11.25 -4.66
CA PRO A 157 12.67 -10.49 -3.44
C PRO A 157 11.45 -9.64 -3.15
N THR A 158 10.92 -9.73 -1.93
CA THR A 158 9.64 -9.10 -1.57
C THR A 158 9.75 -8.39 -0.22
N VAL A 159 9.23 -7.17 -0.17
CA VAL A 159 9.02 -6.44 1.07
C VAL A 159 7.51 -6.33 1.32
N VAL A 160 7.10 -6.72 2.51
CA VAL A 160 5.72 -6.56 2.99
C VAL A 160 5.66 -5.30 3.84
N VAL A 161 4.70 -4.44 3.55
CA VAL A 161 4.42 -3.24 4.34
C VAL A 161 3.07 -3.42 5.05
N ASP A 162 3.09 -3.34 6.37
CA ASP A 162 1.98 -3.44 7.31
C ASP A 162 1.31 -4.82 7.39
N SER A 163 0.91 -5.42 6.28
CA SER A 163 0.17 -6.70 6.26
C SER A 163 0.49 -7.49 4.99
N PRO A 164 0.60 -8.84 5.09
CA PRO A 164 0.44 -9.66 6.29
C PRO A 164 1.65 -9.62 7.22
N ALA A 165 1.45 -9.85 8.50
CA ALA A 165 2.55 -10.02 9.44
C ALA A 165 3.40 -11.26 9.10
N LEU A 166 4.71 -11.23 9.35
CA LEU A 166 5.59 -12.38 9.04
C LEU A 166 5.18 -13.65 9.79
N THR A 167 4.60 -13.52 10.98
CA THR A 167 4.04 -14.65 11.74
C THR A 167 2.88 -15.31 10.99
N ASP A 168 2.03 -14.52 10.34
CA ASP A 168 0.91 -15.05 9.55
C ASP A 168 1.42 -15.77 8.30
N VAL A 169 2.45 -15.21 7.65
CA VAL A 169 3.09 -15.83 6.48
C VAL A 169 3.73 -17.18 6.84
N ALA A 170 4.33 -17.27 8.02
CA ALA A 170 4.99 -18.50 8.48
C ALA A 170 4.02 -19.69 8.69
N THR A 171 2.72 -19.41 8.89
CA THR A 171 1.68 -20.43 9.10
C THR A 171 1.02 -20.91 7.81
N LEU A 172 1.31 -20.28 6.65
CA LEU A 172 0.69 -20.66 5.38
C LEU A 172 1.23 -22.02 4.90
N PRO A 173 0.37 -22.87 4.29
CA PRO A 173 0.80 -24.09 3.65
C PRO A 173 1.86 -23.77 2.58
N GLU A 174 2.87 -24.62 2.45
CA GLU A 174 4.00 -24.40 1.53
C GLU A 174 4.80 -23.11 1.82
N ALA A 175 5.01 -22.79 3.08
CA ALA A 175 5.98 -21.77 3.46
C ALA A 175 7.37 -22.15 2.92
N THR A 176 7.54 -22.03 1.60
CA THR A 176 8.85 -22.00 0.98
C THR A 176 9.55 -20.80 1.58
N SER A 177 10.41 -21.12 2.54
CA SER A 177 11.42 -20.22 3.10
C SER A 177 10.95 -18.73 3.15
N SER A 178 10.77 -18.19 4.33
CA SER A 178 10.75 -16.75 4.59
C SER A 178 12.07 -16.07 4.17
N ALA A 179 12.99 -16.85 3.59
CA ALA A 179 14.26 -16.37 3.02
C ALA A 179 13.96 -15.40 1.89
N GLY A 180 14.24 -14.12 2.15
CA GLY A 180 14.01 -13.03 1.20
C GLY A 180 12.76 -12.18 1.42
N LEU A 181 11.93 -12.47 2.45
CA LEU A 181 10.86 -11.58 2.87
C LEU A 181 11.37 -10.58 3.91
N HIS A 182 11.14 -9.30 3.65
CA HIS A 182 11.35 -8.23 4.62
C HIS A 182 10.00 -7.66 5.03
N PHE A 183 9.90 -7.17 6.26
CA PHE A 183 8.71 -6.52 6.79
C PHE A 183 9.03 -5.11 7.26
N VAL A 184 8.16 -4.16 6.92
CA VAL A 184 8.21 -2.79 7.42
C VAL A 184 6.82 -2.41 7.91
N GLY A 185 6.69 -1.97 9.14
CA GLY A 185 5.40 -1.63 9.73
C GLY A 185 5.54 -0.79 10.99
N ILE A 186 4.50 -0.85 11.81
CA ILE A 186 4.42 -0.23 13.14
C ILE A 186 3.91 -1.27 14.14
N ASP A 187 3.96 -0.96 15.43
CA ASP A 187 3.21 -1.70 16.44
C ASP A 187 1.75 -1.20 16.45
N ASP A 188 0.93 -1.76 15.56
CA ASP A 188 -0.49 -1.41 15.42
C ASP A 188 -1.28 -1.65 16.72
N GLN A 189 -0.90 -2.67 17.49
CA GLN A 189 -1.55 -3.00 18.75
C GLN A 189 -1.29 -1.92 19.81
N ALA A 190 -0.03 -1.56 20.04
CA ALA A 190 0.33 -0.51 21.01
C ALA A 190 -0.22 0.86 20.58
N ALA A 191 -0.22 1.14 19.27
CA ALA A 191 -0.74 2.38 18.71
C ALA A 191 -2.26 2.53 18.94
N ALA A 192 -3.04 1.47 18.68
CA ALA A 192 -4.48 1.46 18.94
C ALA A 192 -4.84 1.47 20.43
N GLU A 193 -4.06 0.74 21.26
CA GLU A 193 -4.17 0.80 22.71
C GLU A 193 -4.01 2.24 23.23
N THR A 194 -3.02 2.98 22.73
CA THR A 194 -2.79 4.39 23.07
C THR A 194 -3.97 5.28 22.67
N ALA A 195 -4.54 5.08 21.48
CA ALA A 195 -5.67 5.86 20.99
C ALA A 195 -6.92 5.67 21.84
N VAL A 196 -7.27 4.43 22.17
CA VAL A 196 -8.44 4.11 23.00
C VAL A 196 -8.21 4.51 24.46
N ALA A 197 -7.00 4.30 25.01
CA ALA A 197 -6.65 4.74 26.35
C ALA A 197 -6.80 6.26 26.53
N HIS A 198 -6.51 7.07 25.49
CA HIS A 198 -6.76 8.51 25.51
C HIS A 198 -8.27 8.82 25.70
N LEU A 199 -9.15 8.17 24.94
CA LEU A 199 -10.60 8.35 25.09
C LEU A 199 -11.09 7.93 26.48
N LEU A 200 -10.63 6.80 26.97
CA LEU A 200 -10.97 6.30 28.31
C LEU A 200 -10.45 7.23 29.42
N GLY A 201 -9.26 7.82 29.22
CA GLY A 201 -8.66 8.82 30.11
C GLY A 201 -9.44 10.13 30.15
N LEU A 202 -10.14 10.51 29.09
CA LEU A 202 -11.10 11.63 29.06
C LEU A 202 -12.42 11.30 29.78
N GLY A 203 -12.65 10.06 30.18
CA GLY A 203 -13.85 9.63 30.92
C GLY A 203 -14.88 8.91 30.05
N HIS A 204 -14.64 8.69 28.76
CA HIS A 204 -15.56 7.90 27.95
C HIS A 204 -15.64 6.45 28.45
N ARG A 205 -16.83 5.87 28.40
CA ARG A 205 -17.11 4.49 28.78
C ARG A 205 -17.89 3.73 27.71
N SER A 206 -18.55 4.46 26.80
CA SER A 206 -19.22 3.95 25.60
C SER A 206 -18.43 4.37 24.37
N VAL A 207 -17.57 3.46 23.89
CA VAL A 207 -16.66 3.66 22.75
C VAL A 207 -17.07 2.72 21.65
N ALA A 208 -17.11 3.20 20.41
CA ALA A 208 -17.31 2.39 19.20
C ALA A 208 -16.05 2.36 18.34
N ILE A 209 -15.95 1.33 17.50
CA ILE A 209 -14.84 1.16 16.57
C ILE A 209 -15.36 1.15 15.12
N LEU A 210 -14.76 1.96 14.26
CA LEU A 210 -14.94 1.89 12.82
C LEU A 210 -13.67 1.33 12.19
N SER A 211 -13.73 0.06 11.76
CA SER A 211 -12.58 -0.71 11.30
C SER A 211 -12.54 -0.87 9.78
N PHE A 212 -11.38 -1.25 9.25
CA PHE A 212 -11.28 -1.88 7.93
C PHE A 212 -11.99 -3.24 7.93
N GLY A 213 -12.06 -3.90 6.77
CA GLY A 213 -12.43 -5.31 6.71
C GLY A 213 -11.43 -6.18 7.49
N LEU A 214 -11.94 -7.19 8.18
CA LEU A 214 -11.13 -8.10 9.01
C LEU A 214 -10.50 -9.25 8.20
N SER A 215 -10.92 -9.46 6.97
CA SER A 215 -10.40 -10.46 6.02
C SER A 215 -10.44 -9.95 4.59
N ALA A 216 -9.89 -10.72 3.64
CA ALA A 216 -9.99 -10.41 2.21
C ALA A 216 -11.44 -10.40 1.72
N TYR A 217 -12.31 -11.14 2.37
CA TYR A 217 -13.72 -11.34 2.00
C TYR A 217 -14.71 -10.68 2.98
N ALA A 218 -14.22 -9.75 3.81
CA ALA A 218 -15.06 -9.07 4.78
C ALA A 218 -16.20 -8.31 4.10
N GLU A 219 -17.41 -8.49 4.60
CA GLU A 219 -18.58 -7.71 4.21
C GLU A 219 -18.69 -6.44 5.06
N ALA A 220 -19.33 -5.41 4.49
CA ALA A 220 -19.61 -4.18 5.21
C ALA A 220 -20.71 -4.39 6.25
N GLY A 221 -20.47 -4.03 7.51
CA GLY A 221 -21.45 -4.19 8.57
C GLY A 221 -20.84 -4.44 9.95
N PRO A 222 -21.66 -4.86 10.92
CA PRO A 222 -21.19 -5.18 12.27
C PRO A 222 -20.19 -6.33 12.25
N ALA A 223 -19.07 -6.16 12.94
CA ALA A 223 -18.11 -7.24 13.16
C ALA A 223 -18.58 -8.15 14.30
N THR A 224 -18.81 -9.41 14.00
CA THR A 224 -19.15 -10.42 15.02
C THR A 224 -17.90 -10.87 15.80
N ALA A 225 -18.10 -11.56 16.94
CA ALA A 225 -17.00 -12.18 17.67
C ALA A 225 -16.25 -13.22 16.82
N ARG A 226 -16.95 -13.89 15.90
CA ARG A 226 -16.36 -14.82 14.94
C ARG A 226 -15.45 -14.10 13.95
N ASP A 227 -15.91 -12.99 13.34
CA ASP A 227 -15.10 -12.19 12.41
C ASP A 227 -13.80 -11.72 13.07
N GLN A 228 -13.87 -11.31 14.33
CA GLN A 228 -12.71 -10.89 15.12
C GLN A 228 -11.73 -12.06 15.37
N ALA A 229 -12.25 -13.25 15.70
CA ALA A 229 -11.44 -14.43 15.97
C ALA A 229 -10.77 -14.98 14.70
N GLU A 230 -11.45 -14.92 13.56
CA GLU A 230 -11.01 -15.42 12.26
C GLU A 230 -10.30 -14.34 11.41
N ALA A 231 -9.99 -13.17 11.98
CA ALA A 231 -9.42 -12.05 11.25
C ALA A 231 -8.04 -12.39 10.63
N THR A 232 -7.96 -12.32 9.31
CA THR A 232 -6.73 -12.55 8.51
C THR A 232 -6.01 -11.25 8.12
N ALA A 233 -6.69 -10.09 8.23
CA ALA A 233 -6.09 -8.78 8.09
C ALA A 233 -5.30 -8.42 9.35
N SER A 234 -3.98 -8.62 9.35
CA SER A 234 -3.13 -8.48 10.55
C SER A 234 -3.18 -7.08 11.18
N VAL A 235 -3.24 -6.01 10.39
CA VAL A 235 -3.41 -4.63 10.88
C VAL A 235 -4.71 -4.49 11.66
N SER A 236 -5.85 -4.91 11.07
CA SER A 236 -7.16 -4.81 11.73
C SER A 236 -7.19 -5.64 13.02
N ARG A 237 -6.66 -6.85 12.96
CA ARG A 237 -6.57 -7.74 14.13
C ARG A 237 -5.74 -7.13 15.25
N ALA A 238 -4.55 -6.60 14.94
CA ALA A 238 -3.67 -5.98 15.92
C ALA A 238 -4.30 -4.73 16.55
N ARG A 239 -4.94 -3.86 15.74
CA ARG A 239 -5.66 -2.68 16.27
C ARG A 239 -6.82 -3.07 17.16
N LEU A 240 -7.63 -4.09 16.80
CA LEU A 240 -8.69 -4.60 17.68
C LEU A 240 -8.14 -5.16 18.99
N GLN A 241 -7.02 -5.88 18.95
CA GLN A 241 -6.35 -6.37 20.15
C GLN A 241 -5.88 -5.23 21.06
N GLY A 242 -5.34 -4.16 20.50
CA GLY A 242 -4.97 -2.95 21.23
C GLY A 242 -6.16 -2.28 21.89
N CYS A 243 -7.27 -2.13 21.15
CA CYS A 243 -8.53 -1.64 21.70
C CYS A 243 -9.04 -2.49 22.86
N ALA A 244 -9.06 -3.80 22.68
CA ALA A 244 -9.51 -4.75 23.73
C ALA A 244 -8.64 -4.65 25.00
N ARG A 245 -7.32 -4.48 24.86
CA ARG A 245 -6.41 -4.27 25.99
C ARG A 245 -6.72 -2.99 26.76
N ALA A 246 -6.90 -1.87 26.05
CA ALA A 246 -7.25 -0.61 26.68
C ALA A 246 -8.60 -0.70 27.43
N MET A 247 -9.61 -1.33 26.81
CA MET A 247 -10.92 -1.56 27.46
C MET A 247 -10.79 -2.42 28.69
N ALA A 248 -10.06 -3.54 28.63
CA ALA A 248 -9.83 -4.43 29.76
C ALA A 248 -9.08 -3.74 30.92
N ALA A 249 -8.08 -2.91 30.62
CA ALA A 249 -7.34 -2.12 31.60
C ALA A 249 -8.24 -1.12 32.34
N ALA A 250 -9.30 -0.63 31.67
CA ALA A 250 -10.32 0.23 32.28
C ALA A 250 -11.49 -0.52 32.92
N GLY A 251 -11.44 -1.86 32.99
CA GLY A 251 -12.50 -2.71 33.55
C GLY A 251 -13.78 -2.77 32.71
N LEU A 252 -13.68 -2.51 31.41
CA LEU A 252 -14.81 -2.50 30.46
C LEU A 252 -14.87 -3.81 29.67
N ASP A 253 -16.11 -4.26 29.39
CA ASP A 253 -16.37 -5.50 28.69
C ASP A 253 -16.24 -5.29 27.17
N TRP A 254 -15.20 -5.88 26.57
CA TRP A 254 -14.94 -5.83 25.14
C TRP A 254 -16.09 -6.37 24.29
N SER A 255 -16.81 -7.39 24.78
CA SER A 255 -17.92 -8.00 24.03
C SER A 255 -19.09 -7.06 23.76
N ARG A 256 -19.14 -5.92 24.48
CA ARG A 256 -20.17 -4.91 24.35
C ARG A 256 -19.76 -3.74 23.45
N VAL A 257 -18.51 -3.70 22.97
CA VAL A 257 -18.02 -2.65 22.08
C VAL A 257 -18.62 -2.80 20.68
N PRO A 258 -19.37 -1.80 20.19
CA PRO A 258 -19.86 -1.83 18.81
C PRO A 258 -18.71 -1.67 17.84
N ILE A 259 -18.54 -2.65 16.93
CA ILE A 259 -17.53 -2.62 15.88
C ILE A 259 -18.24 -2.67 14.53
N GLU A 260 -17.88 -1.76 13.64
CA GLU A 260 -18.41 -1.70 12.28
C GLU A 260 -17.29 -1.83 11.27
N GLN A 261 -17.45 -2.73 10.30
CA GLN A 261 -16.50 -2.94 9.21
C GLN A 261 -16.84 -2.07 8.02
N ALA A 262 -15.84 -1.30 7.54
CA ALA A 262 -15.86 -0.53 6.30
C ALA A 262 -14.78 -1.09 5.34
N PRO A 263 -15.04 -2.19 4.63
CA PRO A 263 -14.03 -2.81 3.76
C PRO A 263 -13.63 -1.91 2.58
N ILE A 264 -14.51 -0.99 2.17
CA ILE A 264 -14.19 0.04 1.17
C ILE A 264 -13.61 1.24 1.91
N HIS A 265 -12.33 1.55 1.65
CA HIS A 265 -11.59 2.61 2.32
C HIS A 265 -11.72 3.94 1.56
N ASN A 266 -12.86 4.59 1.70
CA ASN A 266 -13.08 5.97 1.27
C ASN A 266 -14.06 6.68 2.22
N ILE A 267 -14.13 8.01 2.11
CA ILE A 267 -14.94 8.84 3.02
C ILE A 267 -16.42 8.51 2.92
N GLU A 268 -16.96 8.25 1.72
CA GLU A 268 -18.38 7.99 1.52
C GLU A 268 -18.81 6.63 2.10
N ALA A 269 -18.05 5.57 1.84
CA ALA A 269 -18.32 4.27 2.45
C ALA A 269 -18.21 4.33 3.98
N ALA A 270 -17.22 5.05 4.50
CA ALA A 270 -17.05 5.28 5.93
C ALA A 270 -18.23 6.05 6.52
N ARG A 271 -18.75 7.08 5.84
CA ARG A 271 -19.93 7.86 6.25
C ARG A 271 -21.15 6.97 6.38
N ILE A 272 -21.42 6.12 5.37
CA ILE A 272 -22.54 5.18 5.40
C ILE A 272 -22.42 4.20 6.57
N ARG A 273 -21.24 3.66 6.80
CA ARG A 273 -21.00 2.69 7.89
C ARG A 273 -21.05 3.34 9.26
N ALA A 274 -20.47 4.53 9.42
CA ALA A 274 -20.55 5.27 10.66
C ALA A 274 -22.00 5.68 11.01
N HIS A 275 -22.80 6.05 9.99
CA HIS A 275 -24.23 6.35 10.21
C HIS A 275 -24.97 5.12 10.75
N ALA A 276 -24.78 3.93 10.14
CA ALA A 276 -25.38 2.69 10.62
C ALA A 276 -24.87 2.28 12.02
N LEU A 277 -23.59 2.51 12.31
CA LEU A 277 -23.01 2.29 13.64
C LEU A 277 -23.68 3.16 14.70
N LEU A 278 -23.76 4.48 14.46
CA LEU A 278 -24.37 5.44 15.40
C LEU A 278 -25.88 5.28 15.55
N GLU A 279 -26.56 4.74 14.53
CA GLU A 279 -27.97 4.39 14.64
C GLU A 279 -28.19 3.17 15.56
N ARG A 280 -27.34 2.16 15.44
CA ARG A 280 -27.40 0.94 16.23
C ARG A 280 -26.91 1.14 17.67
N ALA A 281 -26.00 2.08 17.88
CA ALA A 281 -25.39 2.37 19.17
C ALA A 281 -25.50 3.88 19.50
N PRO A 282 -26.72 4.39 19.80
CA PRO A 282 -26.95 5.82 20.00
C PRO A 282 -26.29 6.41 21.27
N ASP A 283 -25.95 5.56 22.23
CA ASP A 283 -25.33 5.96 23.50
C ASP A 283 -23.78 6.06 23.42
N VAL A 284 -23.21 5.86 22.23
CA VAL A 284 -21.76 5.99 22.02
C VAL A 284 -21.35 7.43 22.14
N THR A 285 -20.36 7.71 23.00
CA THR A 285 -19.81 9.05 23.24
C THR A 285 -18.43 9.25 22.59
N ALA A 286 -17.78 8.18 22.14
CA ALA A 286 -16.50 8.25 21.46
C ALA A 286 -16.38 7.19 20.37
N LEU A 287 -15.66 7.51 19.31
CA LEU A 287 -15.39 6.63 18.17
C LEU A 287 -13.89 6.63 17.85
N PHE A 288 -13.32 5.44 17.79
CA PHE A 288 -11.98 5.24 17.22
C PHE A 288 -12.11 4.67 15.80
N ALA A 289 -11.59 5.41 14.83
CA ALA A 289 -11.54 5.00 13.43
C ALA A 289 -10.14 4.53 13.05
N PHE A 290 -10.04 3.44 12.30
CA PHE A 290 -8.77 2.83 11.91
C PHE A 290 -7.98 3.60 10.86
N SER A 291 -8.49 4.73 10.39
CA SER A 291 -7.74 5.72 9.59
C SER A 291 -8.40 7.09 9.70
N ASP A 292 -7.68 8.13 9.29
CA ASP A 292 -8.23 9.47 9.17
C ASP A 292 -9.33 9.54 8.10
N THR A 293 -9.20 8.79 7.01
CA THR A 293 -10.25 8.66 5.99
C THR A 293 -11.55 8.13 6.59
N LEU A 294 -11.48 7.09 7.43
CA LEU A 294 -12.65 6.57 8.15
C LEU A 294 -13.17 7.58 9.18
N ALA A 295 -12.28 8.27 9.89
CA ALA A 295 -12.66 9.30 10.86
C ALA A 295 -13.39 10.48 10.21
N LEU A 296 -12.95 10.91 9.02
CA LEU A 296 -13.62 11.98 8.27
C LEU A 296 -15.02 11.55 7.84
N GLY A 297 -15.20 10.31 7.39
CA GLY A 297 -16.53 9.75 7.12
C GLY A 297 -17.43 9.73 8.36
N ALA A 298 -16.88 9.30 9.51
CA ALA A 298 -17.61 9.31 10.78
C ALA A 298 -18.01 10.73 11.23
N ARG A 299 -17.16 11.74 11.00
CA ARG A 299 -17.51 13.15 11.24
C ARG A 299 -18.69 13.63 10.40
N LEU A 300 -18.73 13.26 9.13
CA LEU A 300 -19.86 13.60 8.27
C LEU A 300 -21.16 12.95 8.77
N ALA A 301 -21.12 11.66 9.08
CA ALA A 301 -22.26 10.94 9.64
C ALA A 301 -22.75 11.55 10.96
N ALA A 302 -21.85 11.93 11.86
CA ALA A 302 -22.20 12.59 13.12
C ALA A 302 -22.89 13.95 12.88
N ARG A 303 -22.35 14.77 11.98
CA ARG A 303 -22.96 16.06 11.60
C ARG A 303 -24.34 15.90 10.99
N GLU A 304 -24.54 14.93 10.11
CA GLU A 304 -25.86 14.62 9.50
C GLU A 304 -26.90 14.20 10.54
N ARG A 305 -26.47 13.62 11.65
CA ARG A 305 -27.30 13.26 12.81
C ARG A 305 -27.48 14.40 13.80
N GLY A 306 -26.92 15.57 13.54
CA GLY A 306 -26.99 16.74 14.42
C GLY A 306 -26.09 16.65 15.66
N LEU A 307 -25.14 15.70 15.70
CA LEU A 307 -24.19 15.56 16.81
C LEU A 307 -23.08 16.61 16.71
N SER A 308 -22.81 17.29 17.79
CA SER A 308 -21.68 18.20 17.92
C SER A 308 -20.38 17.45 18.19
N LEU A 309 -19.28 17.92 17.59
CA LEU A 309 -17.96 17.34 17.78
C LEU A 309 -17.02 18.39 18.40
N PRO A 310 -16.34 18.09 19.49
CA PRO A 310 -16.34 16.84 20.26
C PRO A 310 -17.41 16.72 21.34
N GLY A 311 -18.41 17.65 21.41
CA GLY A 311 -19.35 17.81 22.53
C GLY A 311 -20.23 16.58 22.80
N ASP A 312 -20.84 16.02 21.73
CA ASP A 312 -21.69 14.82 21.83
C ASP A 312 -20.91 13.55 21.44
N LEU A 313 -19.96 13.66 20.52
CA LEU A 313 -19.13 12.54 20.07
C LEU A 313 -17.67 12.96 19.91
N SER A 314 -16.77 12.31 20.63
CA SER A 314 -15.32 12.41 20.40
C SER A 314 -14.89 11.44 19.29
N ILE A 315 -13.97 11.87 18.41
CA ILE A 315 -13.44 11.00 17.33
C ILE A 315 -11.92 11.01 17.35
N VAL A 316 -11.32 9.82 17.32
CA VAL A 316 -9.89 9.60 17.10
C VAL A 316 -9.70 8.89 15.77
N GLY A 317 -8.80 9.42 14.93
CA GLY A 317 -8.36 8.79 13.70
C GLY A 317 -7.04 8.04 13.83
N PHE A 318 -6.46 7.71 12.67
CA PHE A 318 -5.17 7.06 12.55
C PHE A 318 -4.54 7.49 11.22
N ASP A 319 -3.22 7.63 11.16
CA ASP A 319 -2.33 7.96 10.03
C ASP A 319 -1.74 9.37 10.08
N ASP A 320 -2.45 10.36 10.63
CA ASP A 320 -2.12 11.80 10.63
C ASP A 320 -2.03 12.37 9.19
N THR A 321 -3.02 12.00 8.37
CA THR A 321 -3.11 12.40 6.95
C THR A 321 -4.32 13.29 6.65
N ALA A 322 -5.17 13.56 7.65
CA ALA A 322 -6.28 14.46 7.47
C ALA A 322 -5.79 15.87 7.09
N PRO A 323 -6.51 16.60 6.21
CA PRO A 323 -6.14 17.94 5.82
C PRO A 323 -5.96 18.88 7.01
N ASP A 324 -5.03 19.83 6.89
CA ASP A 324 -4.84 20.89 7.88
C ASP A 324 -6.16 21.65 8.10
N GLY A 325 -6.48 21.94 9.38
CA GLY A 325 -7.72 22.62 9.76
C GLY A 325 -8.88 21.71 10.14
N GLU A 326 -8.80 20.41 9.91
CA GLU A 326 -9.82 19.44 10.36
C GLU A 326 -9.78 19.20 11.89
N GLY A 327 -8.68 19.53 12.55
CA GLY A 327 -8.55 19.42 14.00
C GLY A 327 -8.72 18.01 14.55
N LEU A 328 -8.43 16.97 13.75
CA LEU A 328 -8.61 15.57 14.10
C LEU A 328 -7.49 15.08 15.04
N THR A 329 -7.86 14.60 16.23
CA THR A 329 -6.97 13.80 17.09
C THR A 329 -6.72 12.47 16.41
N THR A 330 -5.45 12.07 16.25
CA THR A 330 -5.09 10.92 15.45
C THR A 330 -3.79 10.27 15.92
N VAL A 331 -3.55 9.04 15.55
CA VAL A 331 -2.24 8.41 15.71
C VAL A 331 -1.39 8.69 14.47
N HIS A 332 -0.32 9.43 14.67
CA HIS A 332 0.69 9.64 13.63
C HIS A 332 1.49 8.37 13.40
N GLN A 333 1.57 7.92 12.14
CA GLN A 333 2.52 6.93 11.66
C GLN A 333 3.38 7.48 10.52
N PRO A 334 4.66 7.13 10.46
CA PRO A 334 5.60 7.72 9.49
C PRO A 334 5.48 7.04 8.10
N LEU A 335 4.35 7.24 7.42
CA LEU A 335 4.01 6.58 6.16
C LEU A 335 5.07 6.78 5.06
N ARG A 336 5.58 8.00 4.91
CA ARG A 336 6.63 8.30 3.94
C ARG A 336 7.93 7.58 4.24
N ASP A 337 8.33 7.54 5.52
CA ASP A 337 9.50 6.78 5.96
C ASP A 337 9.31 5.28 5.78
N LYS A 338 8.12 4.73 6.07
CA LYS A 338 7.80 3.33 5.74
C LYS A 338 8.05 3.03 4.26
N GLY A 339 7.54 3.87 3.38
CA GLY A 339 7.72 3.73 1.94
C GLY A 339 9.20 3.77 1.54
N ARG A 340 9.95 4.74 2.07
CA ARG A 340 11.39 4.90 1.82
C ARG A 340 12.17 3.67 2.31
N ILE A 341 11.93 3.23 3.52
CA ILE A 341 12.60 2.06 4.11
C ILE A 341 12.24 0.79 3.34
N ALA A 342 10.98 0.61 2.94
CA ALA A 342 10.58 -0.52 2.11
C ALA A 342 11.33 -0.56 0.78
N GLY A 343 11.48 0.60 0.12
CA GLY A 343 12.30 0.74 -1.08
C GLY A 343 13.76 0.39 -0.84
N GLU A 344 14.37 0.93 0.22
CA GLU A 344 15.77 0.67 0.61
C GLU A 344 16.02 -0.81 0.92
N ARG A 345 15.12 -1.45 1.67
CA ARG A 345 15.19 -2.89 1.99
C ARG A 345 15.12 -3.74 0.73
N LEU A 346 14.20 -3.42 -0.17
CA LEU A 346 14.08 -4.15 -1.44
C LEU A 346 15.33 -3.96 -2.32
N LEU A 347 15.86 -2.74 -2.41
CA LEU A 347 17.12 -2.47 -3.13
C LEU A 347 18.28 -3.24 -2.53
N GLY A 348 18.32 -3.39 -1.20
CA GLY A 348 19.29 -4.25 -0.51
C GLY A 348 19.17 -5.71 -0.90
N ALA A 349 17.94 -6.23 -0.93
CA ALA A 349 17.65 -7.62 -1.30
C ALA A 349 17.93 -7.94 -2.78
N LEU A 350 18.01 -6.94 -3.66
CA LEU A 350 18.34 -7.10 -5.08
C LEU A 350 19.86 -7.13 -5.35
N LYS A 351 20.72 -6.94 -4.35
CA LYS A 351 22.17 -7.05 -4.49
C LYS A 351 22.61 -8.51 -4.55
N GLU A 352 23.84 -8.75 -5.00
CA GLU A 352 24.42 -10.10 -5.08
C GLU A 352 24.65 -10.74 -3.70
N ASP A 353 24.86 -9.89 -2.67
CA ASP A 353 24.95 -10.29 -1.26
C ASP A 353 23.83 -9.61 -0.46
N PRO A 354 22.62 -10.18 -0.48
CA PRO A 354 21.46 -9.57 0.14
C PRO A 354 21.55 -9.59 1.66
N SER A 355 21.14 -8.48 2.28
CA SER A 355 20.97 -8.43 3.73
C SER A 355 19.99 -9.51 4.20
N PRO A 356 20.19 -10.10 5.38
CA PRO A 356 19.23 -11.08 5.92
C PRO A 356 17.83 -10.48 6.02
N SER A 357 16.84 -11.34 5.78
CA SER A 357 15.43 -10.98 5.99
C SER A 357 15.22 -10.48 7.42
N GLY A 358 14.33 -9.49 7.58
CA GLY A 358 14.09 -8.88 8.88
C GLY A 358 12.82 -8.06 8.94
N SER A 359 12.42 -7.76 10.17
CA SER A 359 11.27 -6.91 10.49
C SER A 359 11.76 -5.57 11.03
N GLU A 360 11.18 -4.47 10.55
CA GLU A 360 11.43 -3.13 11.05
C GLU A 360 10.12 -2.48 11.44
N LEU A 361 10.02 -2.08 12.71
CA LEU A 361 8.87 -1.37 13.26
C LEU A 361 9.24 0.08 13.52
N LEU A 362 8.48 1.00 12.93
CA LEU A 362 8.68 2.42 13.10
C LEU A 362 7.83 2.95 14.28
N PRO A 363 8.30 4.02 14.96
CA PRO A 363 7.58 4.58 16.08
C PRO A 363 6.29 5.30 15.65
N THR A 364 5.28 5.25 16.52
CA THR A 364 4.03 5.99 16.39
C THR A 364 3.88 6.96 17.58
N ARG A 365 2.99 7.95 17.42
CA ARG A 365 2.62 8.86 18.52
C ARG A 365 1.19 9.34 18.36
N LEU A 366 0.48 9.53 19.47
CA LEU A 366 -0.81 10.19 19.47
C LEU A 366 -0.63 11.71 19.29
N VAL A 367 -1.37 12.30 18.38
CA VAL A 367 -1.43 13.74 18.11
C VAL A 367 -2.80 14.24 18.54
N ILE A 368 -2.85 14.89 19.69
CA ILE A 368 -4.12 15.40 20.27
C ILE A 368 -4.45 16.73 19.62
N ARG A 369 -5.68 16.85 19.13
CA ARG A 369 -6.26 18.06 18.53
C ARG A 369 -7.69 18.31 19.09
N GLY A 370 -8.52 19.00 18.33
CA GLY A 370 -9.84 19.47 18.80
C GLY A 370 -11.00 18.47 18.66
N SER A 371 -10.79 17.25 18.15
CA SER A 371 -11.87 16.28 17.93
C SER A 371 -12.19 15.40 19.13
N THR A 372 -11.53 15.59 20.26
CA THR A 372 -11.76 14.83 21.49
C THR A 372 -11.90 15.75 22.69
N ALA A 373 -12.87 15.48 23.59
CA ALA A 373 -13.13 16.16 24.86
C ALA A 373 -13.74 15.18 25.87
N PRO A 374 -13.82 15.48 27.15
CA PRO A 374 -14.63 14.70 28.10
C PRO A 374 -16.08 14.56 27.63
N PRO A 375 -16.75 13.39 27.89
CA PRO A 375 -18.15 13.23 27.52
C PRO A 375 -19.05 14.32 28.13
N GLY A 376 -20.02 14.81 27.36
CA GLY A 376 -20.98 15.82 27.77
C GLY A 376 -21.74 15.43 29.03
N ALA A 377 -22.25 16.42 29.77
CA ALA A 377 -22.92 16.19 31.04
C ALA A 377 -24.19 15.31 30.94
N HIS A 378 -24.76 15.15 29.76
CA HIS A 378 -25.94 14.32 29.52
C HIS A 378 -25.60 12.82 29.42
N HIS A 379 -24.32 12.47 29.37
CA HIS A 379 -23.81 11.09 29.23
C HIS A 379 -22.99 10.62 30.46
N ARG A 380 -23.04 11.36 31.57
CA ARG A 380 -22.36 11.01 32.82
C ARG A 380 -23.21 10.18 33.75
#